data_298c90aa6929a7389dabe015992faeb0
#
_entry.id   298c90aa6929a7389dabe015992faeb0
#
_cell.length_a   1.000
_cell.length_b   1.000
_cell.length_c   1.000
_cell.angle_alpha   90.00
_cell.angle_beta   90.00
_cell.angle_gamma   90.00
#
_symmetry.space_group_name_H-M   'P 1'
#
loop_
_entity.id
_entity.type
_entity.pdbx_description
1 polymer ?
#
loop_
_entity_poly.entity_id
_entity_poly.type
_entity_poly.pdbx_seq_one_letter_code
_entity_poly.pdbx_strand_id
1 'polypeptide(L)'
;GRISDEEVKSYLQKCRAMIFSAEEDFGIIPVECQACGRPVIAFGKGGALETVVDGTTGIFFEQQTEDSLKKAILKFEDLDKDGTFKTDVITNHARKFSSERFRKELQAVIDETLSEVR
;
A
#
# COMPACT_ATOMS: atom_id res chain seq x y z
N GLY A 1 15.42 3.64 16.17
CA GLY A 1 15.01 2.32 16.60
C GLY A 1 14.02 1.70 15.61
N ARG A 2 13.91 0.42 15.69
CA ARG A 2 12.99 -0.31 14.84
C ARG A 2 11.61 -0.38 15.48
N ILE A 3 10.59 -0.16 14.69
CA ILE A 3 9.22 -0.28 15.11
C ILE A 3 8.82 -1.76 14.99
N SER A 4 8.15 -2.29 16.02
CA SER A 4 7.66 -3.67 15.99
C SER A 4 6.50 -3.83 14.99
N ASP A 5 6.23 -5.06 14.57
CA ASP A 5 5.11 -5.34 13.66
C ASP A 5 3.78 -4.90 14.26
N GLU A 6 3.60 -5.09 15.57
CA GLU A 6 2.38 -4.67 16.26
C GLU A 6 2.21 -3.16 16.28
N GLU A 7 3.29 -2.43 16.45
CA GLU A 7 3.26 -0.97 16.42
C GLU A 7 2.93 -0.46 15.01
N VAL A 8 3.47 -1.10 13.97
CA VAL A 8 3.15 -0.76 12.58
C VAL A 8 1.67 -0.99 12.33
N LYS A 9 1.13 -2.13 12.73
CA LYS A 9 -0.30 -2.44 12.57
C LYS A 9 -1.17 -1.42 13.27
N SER A 10 -0.84 -1.09 14.52
CA SER A 10 -1.59 -0.10 15.30
C SER A 10 -1.58 1.27 14.60
N TYR A 11 -0.43 1.67 14.08
CA TYR A 11 -0.27 2.93 13.37
C TYR A 11 -1.12 2.96 12.10
N LEU A 12 -1.06 1.91 11.30
CA LEU A 12 -1.84 1.79 10.06
C LEU A 12 -3.34 1.82 10.32
N GLN A 13 -3.79 1.17 11.38
CA GLN A 13 -5.21 1.16 11.73
C GLN A 13 -5.76 2.53 12.10
N LYS A 14 -4.92 3.42 12.62
CA LYS A 14 -5.32 4.77 13.03
C LYS A 14 -5.30 5.75 11.87
N CYS A 15 -4.61 5.45 10.80
CA CYS A 15 -4.51 6.32 9.64
C CYS A 15 -5.73 6.17 8.74
N ARG A 16 -6.21 7.30 8.18
CA ARG A 16 -7.29 7.26 7.18
C ARG A 16 -6.79 6.68 5.86
N ALA A 17 -5.55 6.94 5.51
CA ALA A 17 -4.88 6.44 4.32
C ALA A 17 -3.39 6.46 4.54
N MET A 18 -2.66 5.63 3.80
CA MET A 18 -1.22 5.64 3.80
C MET A 18 -0.70 6.27 2.51
N ILE A 19 0.28 7.16 2.62
CA ILE A 19 0.98 7.73 1.47
C ILE A 19 2.24 6.91 1.22
N PHE A 20 2.37 6.39 0.01
CA PHE A 20 3.51 5.57 -0.39
C PHE A 20 4.12 6.13 -1.66
N SER A 21 5.25 6.82 -1.52
CA SER A 21 5.90 7.56 -2.62
C SER A 21 7.06 6.81 -3.27
N ALA A 22 7.39 5.62 -2.79
CA ALA A 22 8.50 4.85 -3.30
C ALA A 22 8.09 3.99 -4.51
N GLU A 23 9.07 3.68 -5.36
CA GLU A 23 8.94 2.71 -6.43
C GLU A 23 9.65 1.44 -5.98
N GLU A 24 8.91 0.34 -5.86
CA GLU A 24 9.45 -0.95 -5.40
C GLU A 24 8.97 -2.06 -6.32
N ASP A 25 9.72 -3.18 -6.35
CA ASP A 25 9.38 -4.33 -7.18
C ASP A 25 8.09 -5.02 -6.72
N PHE A 26 7.82 -5.00 -5.42
CA PHE A 26 6.59 -5.56 -4.86
C PHE A 26 6.08 -4.68 -3.73
N GLY A 27 4.80 -4.32 -3.77
CA GLY A 27 4.19 -3.41 -2.82
C GLY A 27 3.81 -4.07 -1.49
N ILE A 28 4.79 -4.53 -0.72
CA ILE A 28 4.56 -5.19 0.57
C ILE A 28 3.88 -4.26 1.57
N ILE A 29 4.38 -3.04 1.71
CA ILE A 29 3.82 -2.07 2.65
C ILE A 29 2.41 -1.63 2.23
N PRO A 30 2.13 -1.34 0.94
CA PRO A 30 0.76 -1.11 0.51
C PRO A 30 -0.18 -2.29 0.78
N VAL A 31 0.28 -3.52 0.63
CA VAL A 31 -0.51 -4.71 0.95
C VAL A 31 -0.85 -4.76 2.44
N GLU A 32 0.10 -4.50 3.31
CA GLU A 32 -0.12 -4.49 4.76
C GLU A 32 -1.14 -3.42 5.16
N CYS A 33 -1.05 -2.24 4.56
CA CYS A 33 -2.00 -1.15 4.79
C CYS A 33 -3.42 -1.58 4.40
N GLN A 34 -3.57 -2.19 3.22
CA GLN A 34 -4.86 -2.67 2.74
C GLN A 34 -5.39 -3.83 3.58
N ALA A 35 -4.50 -4.68 4.11
CA ALA A 35 -4.90 -5.75 5.02
C ALA A 35 -5.51 -5.21 6.31
N CYS A 36 -5.14 -4.00 6.71
CA CYS A 36 -5.76 -3.29 7.84
C CYS A 36 -7.04 -2.54 7.44
N GLY A 37 -7.46 -2.66 6.19
CA GLY A 37 -8.67 -2.02 5.69
C GLY A 37 -8.52 -0.55 5.34
N ARG A 38 -7.29 -0.08 5.15
CA ARG A 38 -7.00 1.32 4.84
C ARG A 38 -6.61 1.50 3.38
N PRO A 39 -7.11 2.54 2.69
CA PRO A 39 -6.70 2.82 1.33
C PRO A 39 -5.28 3.39 1.26
N VAL A 40 -4.69 3.32 0.08
CA VAL A 40 -3.32 3.78 -0.17
C VAL A 40 -3.32 4.88 -1.22
N ILE A 41 -2.55 5.92 -0.97
CA ILE A 41 -2.23 6.95 -1.97
C ILE A 41 -0.80 6.64 -2.41
N ALA A 42 -0.63 6.10 -3.60
CA ALA A 42 0.64 5.53 -4.03
C ALA A 42 1.18 6.19 -5.29
N PHE A 43 2.50 6.25 -5.40
CA PHE A 43 3.15 6.61 -6.65
C PHE A 43 2.86 5.51 -7.69
N GLY A 44 2.40 5.93 -8.88
CA GLY A 44 1.89 5.01 -9.89
C GLY A 44 2.96 4.27 -10.68
N LYS A 45 3.93 3.67 -10.00
CA LYS A 45 4.98 2.84 -10.59
C LYS A 45 5.38 1.73 -9.64
N GLY A 46 6.00 0.69 -10.19
CA GLY A 46 6.52 -0.42 -9.42
C GLY A 46 5.42 -1.32 -8.86
N GLY A 47 5.71 -1.95 -7.73
CA GLY A 47 4.83 -2.96 -7.13
C GLY A 47 3.47 -2.44 -6.70
N ALA A 48 3.34 -1.14 -6.42
CA ALA A 48 2.05 -0.56 -6.06
C ALA A 48 0.99 -0.73 -7.16
N LEU A 49 1.41 -0.74 -8.43
CA LEU A 49 0.50 -0.97 -9.56
C LEU A 49 -0.16 -2.36 -9.51
N GLU A 50 0.51 -3.33 -8.90
CA GLU A 50 -0.02 -4.69 -8.78
C GLU A 50 -0.93 -4.87 -7.58
N THR A 51 -0.74 -4.08 -6.53
CA THR A 51 -1.39 -4.29 -5.24
C THR A 51 -2.48 -3.30 -4.92
N VAL A 52 -2.48 -2.13 -5.55
CA VAL A 52 -3.49 -1.09 -5.32
C VAL A 52 -4.40 -0.99 -6.54
N VAL A 53 -5.72 -0.99 -6.30
CA VAL A 53 -6.72 -0.83 -7.36
C VAL A 53 -7.21 0.62 -7.32
N ASP A 54 -6.94 1.37 -8.39
CA ASP A 54 -7.30 2.79 -8.47
C ASP A 54 -8.81 2.97 -8.33
N GLY A 55 -9.19 3.84 -7.41
CA GLY A 55 -10.59 4.14 -7.15
C GLY A 55 -11.32 3.12 -6.27
N THR A 56 -10.66 2.06 -5.81
CA THR A 56 -11.27 1.01 -4.98
C THR A 56 -10.50 0.77 -3.69
N THR A 57 -9.20 0.50 -3.79
CA THR A 57 -8.34 0.30 -2.61
C THR A 57 -7.36 1.44 -2.39
N GLY A 58 -7.36 2.41 -3.27
CA GLY A 58 -6.49 3.57 -3.16
C GLY A 58 -6.55 4.41 -4.42
N ILE A 59 -5.61 5.31 -4.56
CA ILE A 59 -5.42 6.11 -5.76
C ILE A 59 -3.93 6.26 -6.04
N PHE A 60 -3.60 6.65 -7.28
CA PHE A 60 -2.22 6.88 -7.68
C PHE A 60 -1.97 8.36 -7.93
N PHE A 61 -0.73 8.79 -7.70
CA PHE A 61 -0.24 10.06 -8.24
C PHE A 61 0.87 9.76 -9.25
N GLU A 62 0.96 10.60 -10.27
CA GLU A 62 1.75 10.29 -11.46
C GLU A 62 3.21 10.73 -11.39
N GLN A 63 3.50 11.77 -10.62
CA GLN A 63 4.84 12.33 -10.51
C GLN A 63 5.25 12.47 -9.04
N GLN A 64 6.52 12.21 -8.76
CA GLN A 64 7.05 12.38 -7.41
C GLN A 64 7.32 13.86 -7.11
N THR A 65 6.26 14.66 -7.17
CA THR A 65 6.30 16.09 -6.89
C THR A 65 5.25 16.44 -5.84
N GLU A 66 5.47 17.53 -5.14
CA GLU A 66 4.51 18.04 -4.16
C GLU A 66 3.15 18.31 -4.79
N ASP A 67 3.14 18.92 -5.97
CA ASP A 67 1.89 19.27 -6.66
C ASP A 67 1.08 18.02 -7.01
N SER A 68 1.73 17.00 -7.56
CA SER A 68 1.06 15.75 -7.92
C SER A 68 0.49 15.05 -6.69
N LEU A 69 1.25 15.02 -5.60
CA LEU A 69 0.80 14.43 -4.33
C LEU A 69 -0.37 15.23 -3.73
N LYS A 70 -0.30 16.54 -3.72
CA LYS A 70 -1.39 17.38 -3.21
C LYS A 70 -2.69 17.16 -3.97
N LYS A 71 -2.63 17.07 -5.30
CA LYS A 71 -3.80 16.78 -6.11
C LYS A 71 -4.41 15.42 -5.76
N ALA A 72 -3.55 14.43 -5.54
CA ALA A 72 -4.01 13.09 -5.15
C ALA A 72 -4.68 13.10 -3.78
N ILE A 73 -4.12 13.82 -2.81
CA ILE A 73 -4.70 13.93 -1.47
C ILE A 73 -6.08 14.58 -1.53
N LEU A 74 -6.23 15.66 -2.30
CA LEU A 74 -7.52 16.32 -2.48
C LEU A 74 -8.54 15.40 -3.13
N LYS A 75 -8.12 14.67 -4.16
CA LYS A 75 -8.98 13.69 -4.81
C LYS A 75 -9.39 12.58 -3.83
N PHE A 76 -8.43 12.11 -3.05
CA PHE A 76 -8.70 11.09 -2.02
C PHE A 76 -9.75 11.57 -1.03
N GLU A 77 -9.63 12.80 -0.53
CA GLU A 77 -10.58 13.34 0.44
C GLU A 77 -11.98 13.41 -0.12
N ASP A 78 -12.14 13.83 -1.37
CA ASP A 78 -13.44 13.89 -2.02
C ASP A 78 -14.05 12.49 -2.17
N LEU A 79 -13.26 11.51 -2.60
CA LEU A 79 -13.72 10.14 -2.74
C LEU A 79 -14.04 9.51 -1.38
N ASP A 80 -13.25 9.80 -0.38
CA ASP A 80 -13.46 9.28 0.98
C ASP A 80 -14.76 9.81 1.58
N LYS A 81 -15.10 11.07 1.36
CA LYS A 81 -16.36 11.66 1.79
C LYS A 81 -17.55 10.97 1.14
N ASP A 82 -17.41 10.54 -0.11
CA ASP A 82 -18.46 9.85 -0.85
C ASP A 82 -18.58 8.38 -0.47
N GLY A 83 -17.74 7.88 0.44
CA GLY A 83 -17.76 6.49 0.86
C GLY A 83 -17.16 5.53 -0.15
N THR A 84 -16.31 6.01 -1.03
CA THR A 84 -15.69 5.19 -2.08
C THR A 84 -14.81 4.08 -1.51
N PHE A 85 -14.07 4.37 -0.44
CA PHE A 85 -13.12 3.42 0.14
C PHE A 85 -13.78 2.66 1.29
N LYS A 86 -14.14 1.41 1.01
CA LYS A 86 -14.84 0.54 1.97
C LYS A 86 -13.85 -0.46 2.59
N THR A 87 -13.78 -0.47 3.89
CA THR A 87 -12.85 -1.30 4.66
C THR A 87 -12.93 -2.78 4.28
N ASP A 88 -14.15 -3.32 4.16
CA ASP A 88 -14.34 -4.74 3.82
C ASP A 88 -13.85 -5.07 2.42
N VAL A 89 -14.08 -4.20 1.45
CA VAL A 89 -13.62 -4.37 0.07
C VAL A 89 -12.09 -4.35 0.02
N ILE A 90 -11.48 -3.39 0.71
CA ILE A 90 -10.03 -3.25 0.76
C ILE A 90 -9.38 -4.46 1.43
N THR A 91 -9.93 -4.90 2.55
CA THR A 91 -9.43 -6.07 3.28
C THR A 91 -9.53 -7.33 2.42
N ASN A 92 -10.66 -7.52 1.74
CA ASN A 92 -10.84 -8.67 0.86
C ASN A 92 -9.87 -8.68 -0.32
N HIS A 93 -9.58 -7.51 -0.88
CA HIS A 93 -8.57 -7.38 -1.93
C HIS A 93 -7.19 -7.79 -1.41
N ALA A 94 -6.82 -7.34 -0.22
CA ALA A 94 -5.52 -7.65 0.38
C ALA A 94 -5.34 -9.15 0.62
N ARG A 95 -6.41 -9.88 0.90
CA ARG A 95 -6.35 -11.33 1.12
C ARG A 95 -5.79 -12.09 -0.07
N LYS A 96 -5.89 -11.56 -1.28
CA LYS A 96 -5.31 -12.17 -2.48
C LYS A 96 -3.79 -12.28 -2.39
N PHE A 97 -3.17 -11.46 -1.56
CA PHE A 97 -1.72 -11.39 -1.37
C PHE A 97 -1.26 -12.01 -0.06
N SER A 98 -2.18 -12.43 0.82
CA SER A 98 -1.86 -12.99 2.13
C SER A 98 -1.68 -14.49 2.10
N SER A 99 -1.95 -15.12 0.97
CA SER A 99 -1.87 -16.56 0.78
C SER A 99 -0.44 -16.98 0.45
N GLU A 100 -0.30 -18.23 0.03
CA GLU A 100 0.95 -18.83 -0.37
C GLU A 100 1.72 -18.01 -1.41
N ARG A 101 1.00 -17.35 -2.32
CA ARG A 101 1.62 -16.49 -3.33
C ARG A 101 2.42 -15.35 -2.69
N PHE A 102 1.80 -14.67 -1.72
CA PHE A 102 2.47 -13.57 -1.00
C PHE A 102 3.73 -14.08 -0.30
N ARG A 103 3.63 -15.22 0.38
CA ARG A 103 4.77 -15.82 1.06
C ARG A 103 5.91 -16.18 0.12
N LYS A 104 5.58 -16.71 -1.05
CA LYS A 104 6.58 -17.04 -2.08
C LYS A 104 7.29 -15.80 -2.60
N GLU A 105 6.55 -14.76 -2.91
CA GLU A 105 7.11 -13.52 -3.40
C GLU A 105 7.98 -12.84 -2.35
N LEU A 106 7.51 -12.83 -1.10
CA LEU A 106 8.27 -12.28 0.00
C LEU A 106 9.56 -13.08 0.23
N GLN A 107 9.48 -14.40 0.17
CA GLN A 107 10.66 -15.26 0.32
C GLN A 107 11.68 -15.01 -0.79
N ALA A 108 11.23 -14.84 -2.02
CA ALA A 108 12.10 -14.54 -3.15
C ALA A 108 12.84 -13.21 -2.94
N VAL A 109 12.16 -12.19 -2.44
CA VAL A 109 12.76 -10.90 -2.14
C VAL A 109 13.81 -11.04 -1.03
N ILE A 110 13.50 -11.79 0.02
CA ILE A 110 14.43 -12.05 1.12
C ILE A 110 15.68 -12.77 0.63
N ASP A 111 15.49 -13.84 -0.17
CA ASP A 111 16.59 -14.63 -0.71
C ASP A 111 17.50 -13.79 -1.60
N GLU A 112 16.94 -12.97 -2.46
CA GLU A 112 17.70 -12.06 -3.31
C GLU A 112 18.50 -11.06 -2.49
N THR A 113 17.89 -10.47 -1.48
CA THR A 113 18.56 -9.51 -0.58
C THR A 113 19.71 -10.17 0.16
N LEU A 114 19.51 -11.38 0.67
CA LEU A 114 20.55 -12.13 1.37
C LEU A 114 21.71 -12.49 0.43
N SER A 115 21.42 -12.83 -0.82
CA SER A 115 22.45 -13.09 -1.83
C SER A 115 23.31 -11.86 -2.09
N GLU A 116 22.72 -10.69 -2.14
CA GLU A 116 23.44 -9.44 -2.37
C GLU A 116 24.36 -9.09 -1.20
N VAL A 117 23.97 -9.43 0.02
CA VAL A 117 24.74 -9.13 1.22
C VAL A 117 25.94 -10.06 1.40
N ARG A 118 25.88 -11.26 0.83
CA ARG A 118 26.99 -12.21 0.87
C ARG A 118 28.04 -11.91 -0.19
#